data_4fce16eca2d5a4be8fbc0579e52dabc2
#
_entry.id   4fce16eca2d5a4be8fbc0579e52dabc2
#
_cell.length_a   1.000
_cell.length_b   1.000
_cell.length_c   1.000
_cell.angle_alpha   90.00
_cell.angle_beta   90.00
_cell.angle_gamma   90.00
#
_symmetry.space_group_name_H-M   'P 1'
#
loop_
_entity.id
_entity.type
_entity.pdbx_description
1 polymer ?
#
loop_
_entity_poly.entity_id
_entity_poly.type
_entity_poly.pdbx_seq_one_letter_code
_entity_poly.pdbx_strand_id
1 'polypeptide(L)'
;MKNNWVRLIAGVLVSVALVGAISLTGGMKKGSRTDGLLYEASGLHPDGQLLLVNGKPVTCEEYLYWLAYDCEYLSTYVQDIDWSAELTSGITYGDYAQTDTLETVKLYSVVRAWAEEAGITLTDEDQEALDAQRLEYVTYYGGEEAYQRQLAIQGISEEAYDHIRETAYLYQRLQDAFCTEGSALYPDGAALAQYAADNNYLTGRVVFVPAGDGAEDEANGYLKRLQEAEDKLAEHAAICQEREVDQQDSITFAAAEGDALSEQALALQTGELTGVVALDEGYYIFLKEDTDLSAVLPAYFSSLLADRRSAANVVFNEDLYNTIDTGAFYEKLVALRSEAAQEPAQAQQ
;
A
#
# COMPACT_ATOMS: atom_id res chain seq x y z
N MET A 1 -20.35 4.39 -6.62
CA MET A 1 -19.25 4.91 -5.80
C MET A 1 -19.53 4.83 -4.29
N LYS A 2 -20.16 3.76 -3.79
CA LYS A 2 -20.52 3.63 -2.36
C LYS A 2 -19.92 2.40 -1.66
N ASN A 3 -19.20 1.51 -2.35
CA ASN A 3 -18.77 0.23 -1.77
C ASN A 3 -17.26 0.06 -1.49
N ASN A 4 -16.40 1.02 -1.83
CA ASN A 4 -14.96 0.86 -1.58
C ASN A 4 -14.53 1.23 -0.14
N TRP A 5 -15.36 1.97 0.58
CA TRP A 5 -15.10 2.34 1.98
C TRP A 5 -15.27 1.16 2.95
N VAL A 6 -16.20 0.26 2.69
CA VAL A 6 -16.49 -0.91 3.55
C VAL A 6 -15.36 -1.95 3.48
N ARG A 7 -14.63 -2.03 2.36
CA ARG A 7 -13.51 -2.98 2.19
C ARG A 7 -12.21 -2.53 2.87
N LEU A 8 -12.00 -1.22 3.06
CA LEU A 8 -10.88 -0.66 3.84
C LEU A 8 -11.06 -0.91 5.34
N ILE A 9 -12.29 -0.91 5.84
CA ILE A 9 -12.60 -1.12 7.27
C ILE A 9 -12.54 -2.60 7.68
N ALA A 10 -12.79 -3.54 6.76
CA ALA A 10 -12.80 -4.97 7.07
C ALA A 10 -11.40 -5.58 7.28
N GLY A 11 -10.31 -4.87 6.91
CA GLY A 11 -8.92 -5.34 7.06
C GLY A 11 -8.30 -5.05 8.44
N VAL A 12 -8.95 -4.28 9.32
CA VAL A 12 -8.33 -3.72 10.55
C VAL A 12 -8.71 -4.48 11.84
N LEU A 13 -9.64 -5.42 11.80
CA LEU A 13 -10.08 -6.14 12.99
C LEU A 13 -9.40 -7.52 13.11
N VAL A 14 -8.15 -7.60 13.57
CA VAL A 14 -7.67 -8.77 14.36
C VAL A 14 -6.35 -8.45 15.07
N SER A 15 -6.37 -8.62 16.37
CA SER A 15 -5.25 -8.95 17.27
C SER A 15 -4.64 -7.83 18.10
N VAL A 16 -5.40 -7.41 19.10
CA VAL A 16 -4.79 -7.03 20.38
C VAL A 16 -4.56 -8.32 21.19
N ALA A 17 -3.36 -8.78 21.27
CA ALA A 17 -2.99 -9.83 22.26
C ALA A 17 -1.50 -9.78 22.61
N LEU A 18 -1.27 -9.65 23.89
CA LEU A 18 -0.07 -9.95 24.67
C LEU A 18 0.99 -8.83 24.77
N VAL A 19 0.74 -8.01 25.77
CA VAL A 19 1.69 -7.10 26.39
C VAL A 19 2.73 -7.89 27.17
N GLY A 20 3.95 -7.87 26.70
CA GLY A 20 5.12 -8.14 27.50
C GLY A 20 5.69 -6.83 28.00
N ALA A 21 5.46 -6.48 29.25
CA ALA A 21 6.00 -5.26 29.84
C ALA A 21 7.53 -5.33 29.90
N ILE A 22 8.20 -4.66 28.98
CA ILE A 22 9.61 -4.30 29.11
C ILE A 22 9.61 -2.88 29.70
N SER A 23 10.11 -2.74 30.91
CA SER A 23 10.28 -1.43 31.54
C SER A 23 11.33 -0.62 30.78
N LEU A 24 10.89 0.22 29.87
CA LEU A 24 11.71 1.21 29.18
C LEU A 24 11.84 2.42 30.12
N THR A 25 12.93 2.48 30.87
CA THR A 25 13.20 3.59 31.80
C THR A 25 13.88 4.75 31.09
N GLY A 26 13.12 5.54 30.37
CA GLY A 26 13.51 6.88 29.93
C GLY A 26 12.80 7.91 30.80
N GLY A 27 13.54 8.73 31.56
CA GLY A 27 12.95 9.81 32.35
C GLY A 27 12.17 10.76 31.43
N MET A 28 10.91 11.06 31.79
CA MET A 28 10.02 11.93 30.99
C MET A 28 10.56 13.36 30.95
N LYS A 29 11.39 13.66 29.96
CA LYS A 29 11.67 15.03 29.54
C LYS A 29 10.59 15.47 28.56
N LYS A 30 10.11 16.71 28.72
CA LYS A 30 9.12 17.28 27.82
C LYS A 30 9.81 17.77 26.54
N GLY A 31 9.29 17.42 25.37
CA GLY A 31 9.77 17.90 24.08
C GLY A 31 9.64 19.42 23.93
N SER A 32 10.55 20.02 23.19
CA SER A 32 10.64 21.47 22.96
C SER A 32 10.76 21.80 21.47
N ARG A 33 10.58 23.08 21.13
CA ARG A 33 10.71 23.55 19.74
C ARG A 33 12.13 23.36 19.20
N THR A 34 13.14 23.37 20.07
CA THR A 34 14.54 23.11 19.68
C THR A 34 14.78 21.67 19.28
N ASP A 35 13.93 20.75 19.74
CA ASP A 35 13.98 19.34 19.38
C ASP A 35 13.23 19.05 18.07
N GLY A 36 12.44 19.99 17.56
CA GLY A 36 11.61 19.91 16.38
C GLY A 36 10.11 20.05 16.69
N LEU A 37 9.33 20.47 15.67
CA LEU A 37 7.91 20.80 15.86
C LEU A 37 7.06 19.58 16.23
N LEU A 38 7.38 18.39 15.75
CA LEU A 38 6.67 17.15 16.13
C LEU A 38 6.81 16.88 17.64
N TYR A 39 8.00 17.09 18.19
CA TYR A 39 8.27 16.89 19.62
C TYR A 39 7.63 17.98 20.48
N GLU A 40 7.69 19.24 20.03
CA GLU A 40 6.98 20.32 20.72
C GLU A 40 5.46 20.08 20.72
N ALA A 41 4.89 19.65 19.59
CA ALA A 41 3.46 19.39 19.47
C ALA A 41 2.99 18.24 20.35
N SER A 42 3.69 17.11 20.33
CA SER A 42 3.34 15.90 21.09
C SER A 42 3.72 15.98 22.57
N GLY A 43 4.74 16.79 22.93
CA GLY A 43 5.35 16.80 24.25
C GLY A 43 6.29 15.62 24.50
N LEU A 44 6.55 14.76 23.51
CA LEU A 44 7.56 13.71 23.60
C LEU A 44 8.97 14.27 23.46
N HIS A 45 9.97 13.51 23.91
CA HIS A 45 11.37 13.89 23.79
C HIS A 45 12.06 12.98 22.75
N PRO A 46 13.04 13.48 21.95
CA PRO A 46 13.75 12.68 20.95
C PRO A 46 14.32 11.36 21.47
N ASP A 47 14.85 11.36 22.70
CA ASP A 47 15.38 10.17 23.37
C ASP A 47 14.29 9.17 23.81
N GLY A 48 13.01 9.53 23.67
CA GLY A 48 11.89 8.68 24.06
C GLY A 48 11.75 7.47 23.14
N GLN A 49 11.74 6.27 23.70
CA GLN A 49 11.45 5.07 22.96
C GLN A 49 9.95 4.77 23.05
N LEU A 50 9.23 5.05 21.97
CA LEU A 50 7.76 4.98 21.95
C LEU A 50 7.25 3.56 21.79
N LEU A 51 7.81 2.81 20.84
CA LEU A 51 7.42 1.43 20.57
C LEU A 51 8.53 0.63 19.89
N LEU A 52 8.42 -0.69 19.96
CA LEU A 52 9.24 -1.64 19.23
C LEU A 52 8.36 -2.44 18.27
N VAL A 53 8.85 -2.70 17.07
CA VAL A 53 8.25 -3.67 16.13
C VAL A 53 9.25 -4.81 15.96
N ASN A 54 8.85 -6.02 16.29
CA ASN A 54 9.73 -7.21 16.28
C ASN A 54 11.05 -6.99 17.05
N GLY A 55 10.98 -6.25 18.15
CA GLY A 55 12.13 -5.93 19.00
C GLY A 55 13.04 -4.80 18.47
N LYS A 56 12.77 -4.23 17.30
CA LYS A 56 13.50 -3.06 16.75
C LYS A 56 12.77 -1.77 17.08
N PRO A 57 13.47 -0.71 17.53
CA PRO A 57 12.83 0.55 17.86
C PRO A 57 12.30 1.27 16.61
N VAL A 58 11.09 1.83 16.74
CA VAL A 58 10.57 2.88 15.86
C VAL A 58 10.85 4.21 16.54
N THR A 59 11.44 5.16 15.82
CA THR A 59 11.73 6.47 16.39
C THR A 59 10.44 7.24 16.68
N CYS A 60 10.44 8.07 17.71
CA CYS A 60 9.29 8.96 17.96
C CYS A 60 9.02 9.86 16.75
N GLU A 61 10.07 10.32 16.06
CA GLU A 61 9.96 11.18 14.90
C GLU A 61 9.25 10.50 13.73
N GLU A 62 9.64 9.26 13.40
CA GLU A 62 8.99 8.49 12.34
C GLU A 62 7.50 8.26 12.66
N TYR A 63 7.18 7.88 13.91
CA TYR A 63 5.79 7.68 14.33
C TYR A 63 4.97 8.97 14.25
N LEU A 64 5.48 10.08 14.80
CA LEU A 64 4.79 11.36 14.82
C LEU A 64 4.64 11.97 13.42
N TYR A 65 5.61 11.74 12.53
CA TYR A 65 5.52 12.15 11.14
C TYR A 65 4.33 11.45 10.43
N TRP A 66 4.22 10.14 10.60
CA TRP A 66 3.10 9.39 10.02
C TRP A 66 1.76 9.75 10.65
N LEU A 67 1.73 9.99 11.97
CA LEU A 67 0.51 10.46 12.63
C LEU A 67 0.06 11.82 12.09
N ALA A 68 1.00 12.74 11.87
CA ALA A 68 0.70 14.03 11.25
C ALA A 68 0.17 13.86 9.82
N TYR A 69 0.79 12.96 9.04
CA TYR A 69 0.37 12.64 7.68
C TYR A 69 -1.07 12.09 7.64
N ASP A 70 -1.41 11.15 8.52
CA ASP A 70 -2.75 10.56 8.59
C ASP A 70 -3.80 11.60 9.01
N CYS A 71 -3.45 12.49 9.95
CA CYS A 71 -4.30 13.60 10.33
C CYS A 71 -4.53 14.57 9.16
N GLU A 72 -3.49 14.91 8.40
CA GLU A 72 -3.60 15.75 7.20
C GLU A 72 -4.48 15.10 6.15
N TYR A 73 -4.26 13.80 5.89
CA TYR A 73 -5.05 13.03 4.94
C TYR A 73 -6.55 13.05 5.29
N LEU A 74 -6.90 12.76 6.55
CA LEU A 74 -8.29 12.83 7.01
C LEU A 74 -8.88 14.24 6.86
N SER A 75 -8.08 15.27 7.15
CA SER A 75 -8.49 16.67 7.04
C SER A 75 -8.75 17.14 5.61
N THR A 76 -8.26 16.41 4.59
CA THR A 76 -8.62 16.68 3.17
C THR A 76 -10.05 16.27 2.84
N TYR A 77 -10.63 15.34 3.57
CA TYR A 77 -11.99 14.82 3.32
C TYR A 77 -13.03 15.35 4.28
N VAL A 78 -12.62 15.72 5.50
CA VAL A 78 -13.51 16.21 6.55
C VAL A 78 -12.98 17.56 7.06
N GLN A 79 -13.76 18.62 6.87
CA GLN A 79 -13.41 19.93 7.40
C GLN A 79 -13.75 19.99 8.90
N ASP A 80 -12.91 20.69 9.67
CA ASP A 80 -13.10 20.92 11.11
C ASP A 80 -13.36 19.62 11.89
N ILE A 81 -12.47 18.61 11.72
CA ILE A 81 -12.62 17.32 12.37
C ILE A 81 -12.69 17.47 13.89
N ASP A 82 -13.74 16.95 14.49
CA ASP A 82 -13.75 16.61 15.91
C ASP A 82 -13.07 15.23 16.09
N TRP A 83 -11.82 15.23 16.51
CA TRP A 83 -11.01 14.02 16.66
C TRP A 83 -11.55 13.04 17.68
N SER A 84 -12.42 13.51 18.59
CA SER A 84 -13.11 12.67 19.58
C SER A 84 -14.44 12.11 19.08
N ALA A 85 -14.95 12.59 17.93
CA ALA A 85 -16.18 12.08 17.34
C ALA A 85 -15.97 10.69 16.72
N GLU A 86 -17.01 9.86 16.79
CA GLU A 86 -17.00 8.52 16.17
C GLU A 86 -16.97 8.62 14.63
N LEU A 87 -15.97 7.98 14.04
CA LEU A 87 -15.90 7.72 12.59
C LEU A 87 -16.78 6.51 12.24
N THR A 88 -16.72 5.49 13.09
CA THR A 88 -17.54 4.27 13.00
C THR A 88 -17.73 3.71 14.41
N SER A 89 -18.61 2.74 14.58
CA SER A 89 -19.01 2.20 15.88
C SER A 89 -17.84 1.94 16.84
N GLY A 90 -17.68 2.80 17.84
CA GLY A 90 -16.67 2.68 18.89
C GLY A 90 -15.24 3.10 18.50
N ILE A 91 -15.01 3.67 17.29
CA ILE A 91 -13.72 4.14 16.83
C ILE A 91 -13.82 5.63 16.50
N THR A 92 -13.05 6.46 17.18
CA THR A 92 -12.98 7.90 16.89
C THR A 92 -12.06 8.18 15.68
N TYR A 93 -12.12 9.42 15.15
CA TYR A 93 -11.14 9.87 14.14
C TYR A 93 -9.71 9.81 14.68
N GLY A 94 -9.50 10.15 15.94
CA GLY A 94 -8.20 10.08 16.59
C GLY A 94 -7.68 8.64 16.71
N ASP A 95 -8.53 7.70 17.14
CA ASP A 95 -8.18 6.27 17.22
C ASP A 95 -7.86 5.69 15.85
N TYR A 96 -8.63 6.10 14.82
CA TYR A 96 -8.38 5.67 13.45
C TYR A 96 -7.00 6.14 12.96
N ALA A 97 -6.68 7.44 13.13
CA ALA A 97 -5.37 7.98 12.74
C ALA A 97 -4.21 7.25 13.45
N GLN A 98 -4.32 7.01 14.76
CA GLN A 98 -3.29 6.26 15.50
C GLN A 98 -3.16 4.80 15.01
N THR A 99 -4.28 4.16 14.67
CA THR A 99 -4.28 2.79 14.17
C THR A 99 -3.63 2.70 12.79
N ASP A 100 -3.97 3.62 11.89
CA ASP A 100 -3.40 3.67 10.53
C ASP A 100 -1.89 3.98 10.57
N THR A 101 -1.49 4.94 11.42
CA THR A 101 -0.08 5.23 11.72
C THR A 101 0.66 3.99 12.20
N LEU A 102 0.08 3.23 13.13
CA LEU A 102 0.69 2.00 13.64
C LEU A 102 0.87 0.97 12.53
N GLU A 103 -0.12 0.78 11.68
CA GLU A 103 -0.02 -0.14 10.55
C GLU A 103 1.03 0.31 9.52
N THR A 104 1.19 1.62 9.32
CA THR A 104 2.23 2.19 8.46
C THR A 104 3.63 1.94 9.04
N VAL A 105 3.88 2.26 10.30
CA VAL A 105 5.20 2.02 10.90
C VAL A 105 5.53 0.52 11.02
N LYS A 106 4.53 -0.34 11.21
CA LYS A 106 4.70 -1.80 11.13
C LYS A 106 5.14 -2.23 9.74
N LEU A 107 4.49 -1.71 8.68
CA LEU A 107 4.84 -2.01 7.30
C LEU A 107 6.31 -1.64 7.01
N TYR A 108 6.70 -0.41 7.34
CA TYR A 108 8.07 0.08 7.13
C TYR A 108 9.10 -0.74 7.91
N SER A 109 8.79 -1.07 9.17
CA SER A 109 9.65 -1.91 10.00
C SER A 109 9.79 -3.33 9.44
N VAL A 110 8.71 -3.92 8.94
CA VAL A 110 8.70 -5.26 8.34
C VAL A 110 9.47 -5.28 7.02
N VAL A 111 9.32 -4.27 6.18
CA VAL A 111 10.09 -4.14 4.93
C VAL A 111 11.58 -4.11 5.23
N ARG A 112 12.02 -3.24 6.14
CA ARG A 112 13.43 -3.15 6.56
C ARG A 112 13.96 -4.46 7.13
N ALA A 113 13.17 -5.11 7.99
CA ALA A 113 13.55 -6.39 8.58
C ALA A 113 13.66 -7.50 7.52
N TRP A 114 12.71 -7.56 6.59
CA TRP A 114 12.73 -8.56 5.52
C TRP A 114 13.89 -8.33 4.55
N ALA A 115 14.20 -7.08 4.20
CA ALA A 115 15.36 -6.74 3.38
C ALA A 115 16.66 -7.19 4.06
N GLU A 116 16.82 -6.92 5.36
CA GLU A 116 17.97 -7.36 6.14
C GLU A 116 18.08 -8.90 6.18
N GLU A 117 16.97 -9.61 6.48
CA GLU A 117 16.91 -11.08 6.46
C GLU A 117 17.32 -11.67 5.11
N ALA A 118 16.91 -11.02 4.03
CA ALA A 118 17.18 -11.45 2.65
C ALA A 118 18.56 -11.01 2.13
N GLY A 119 19.30 -10.19 2.89
CA GLY A 119 20.56 -9.59 2.44
C GLY A 119 20.39 -8.58 1.30
N ILE A 120 19.19 -7.98 1.19
CA ILE A 120 18.87 -6.94 0.20
C ILE A 120 19.23 -5.57 0.77
N THR A 121 20.00 -4.82 0.00
CA THR A 121 20.41 -3.46 0.32
C THR A 121 20.15 -2.54 -0.86
N LEU A 122 20.18 -1.24 -0.63
CA LEU A 122 20.16 -0.25 -1.70
C LEU A 122 21.37 -0.46 -2.62
N THR A 123 21.14 -0.30 -3.90
CA THR A 123 22.19 -0.30 -4.92
C THR A 123 22.77 1.10 -5.10
N ASP A 124 23.90 1.21 -5.81
CA ASP A 124 24.45 2.52 -6.19
C ASP A 124 23.44 3.33 -7.03
N GLU A 125 22.67 2.66 -7.90
CA GLU A 125 21.61 3.29 -8.70
C GLU A 125 20.47 3.85 -7.82
N ASP A 126 20.09 3.12 -6.76
CA ASP A 126 19.08 3.60 -5.81
C ASP A 126 19.57 4.85 -5.07
N GLN A 127 20.85 4.84 -4.68
CA GLN A 127 21.44 5.99 -4.01
C GLN A 127 21.53 7.21 -4.94
N GLU A 128 21.91 7.01 -6.19
CA GLU A 128 21.89 8.08 -7.21
C GLU A 128 20.48 8.62 -7.44
N ALA A 129 19.45 7.74 -7.44
CA ALA A 129 18.07 8.16 -7.58
C ALA A 129 17.56 8.94 -6.36
N LEU A 130 17.91 8.53 -5.14
CA LEU A 130 17.61 9.26 -3.90
C LEU A 130 18.27 10.64 -3.87
N ASP A 131 19.53 10.73 -4.29
CA ASP A 131 20.28 11.99 -4.37
C ASP A 131 19.67 12.91 -5.44
N ALA A 132 19.29 12.37 -6.60
CA ALA A 132 18.61 13.12 -7.64
C ALA A 132 17.26 13.67 -7.18
N GLN A 133 16.46 12.84 -6.48
CA GLN A 133 15.17 13.27 -5.91
C GLN A 133 15.37 14.37 -4.84
N ARG A 134 16.39 14.23 -3.99
CA ARG A 134 16.76 15.28 -3.04
C ARG A 134 17.09 16.60 -3.75
N LEU A 135 17.92 16.53 -4.79
CA LEU A 135 18.30 17.73 -5.58
C LEU A 135 17.08 18.37 -6.27
N GLU A 136 16.12 17.56 -6.73
CA GLU A 136 14.87 18.06 -7.27
C GLU A 136 14.07 18.86 -6.24
N TYR A 137 13.93 18.34 -5.00
CA TYR A 137 13.28 19.08 -3.90
C TYR A 137 14.04 20.34 -3.53
N VAL A 138 15.38 20.28 -3.42
CA VAL A 138 16.21 21.47 -3.17
C VAL A 138 15.97 22.53 -4.25
N THR A 139 15.89 22.13 -5.50
CA THR A 139 15.62 23.02 -6.62
C THR A 139 14.20 23.59 -6.58
N TYR A 140 13.21 22.74 -6.31
CA TYR A 140 11.79 23.13 -6.22
C TYR A 140 11.56 24.19 -5.13
N TYR A 141 12.17 24.03 -3.96
CA TYR A 141 12.05 24.99 -2.86
C TYR A 141 12.93 26.24 -3.01
N GLY A 142 13.84 26.27 -3.97
CA GLY A 142 14.68 27.44 -4.27
C GLY A 142 16.05 27.44 -3.58
N GLY A 143 16.56 26.27 -3.21
CA GLY A 143 17.89 26.07 -2.69
C GLY A 143 17.93 25.30 -1.37
N GLU A 144 19.13 24.93 -0.95
CA GLU A 144 19.39 24.09 0.22
C GLU A 144 18.76 24.66 1.52
N GLU A 145 18.96 25.94 1.76
CA GLU A 145 18.40 26.60 2.98
C GLU A 145 16.87 26.54 3.00
N ALA A 146 16.21 26.74 1.87
CA ALA A 146 14.77 26.68 1.76
C ALA A 146 14.24 25.24 1.91
N TYR A 147 14.95 24.26 1.40
CA TYR A 147 14.65 22.84 1.58
C TYR A 147 14.76 22.43 3.05
N GLN A 148 15.86 22.77 3.73
CA GLN A 148 16.04 22.50 5.16
C GLN A 148 14.96 23.19 6.02
N ARG A 149 14.62 24.42 5.65
CA ARG A 149 13.50 25.12 6.29
C ARG A 149 12.17 24.39 6.09
N GLN A 150 11.93 23.82 4.89
CA GLN A 150 10.71 23.05 4.64
C GLN A 150 10.65 21.80 5.51
N LEU A 151 11.73 21.06 5.66
CA LEU A 151 11.80 19.91 6.56
C LEU A 151 11.54 20.33 8.02
N ALA A 152 12.13 21.43 8.45
CA ALA A 152 11.89 21.98 9.79
C ALA A 152 10.41 22.40 10.02
N ILE A 153 9.76 22.96 8.99
CA ILE A 153 8.31 23.26 9.04
C ILE A 153 7.49 21.97 9.09
N GLN A 154 7.86 20.94 8.35
CA GLN A 154 7.21 19.63 8.48
C GLN A 154 7.47 18.99 9.84
N GLY A 155 8.54 19.38 10.50
CA GLY A 155 8.94 18.90 11.82
C GLY A 155 9.76 17.62 11.78
N ILE A 156 10.27 17.22 10.61
CA ILE A 156 11.06 16.00 10.40
C ILE A 156 12.53 16.38 10.10
N SER A 157 13.46 15.63 10.68
CA SER A 157 14.88 15.71 10.30
C SER A 157 15.12 15.12 8.91
N GLU A 158 16.18 15.56 8.25
CA GLU A 158 16.56 14.98 6.96
C GLU A 158 16.91 13.51 7.09
N GLU A 159 17.59 13.10 8.17
CA GLU A 159 17.94 11.71 8.45
C GLU A 159 16.68 10.81 8.55
N ALA A 160 15.67 11.23 9.29
CA ALA A 160 14.43 10.48 9.42
C ALA A 160 13.65 10.44 8.10
N TYR A 161 13.65 11.53 7.34
CA TYR A 161 12.99 11.59 6.04
C TYR A 161 13.70 10.71 5.01
N ASP A 162 15.04 10.69 5.00
CA ASP A 162 15.84 9.80 4.16
C ASP A 162 15.56 8.33 4.49
N HIS A 163 15.52 7.97 5.77
CA HIS A 163 15.21 6.62 6.21
C HIS A 163 13.83 6.13 5.74
N ILE A 164 12.84 7.02 5.70
CA ILE A 164 11.52 6.73 5.11
C ILE A 164 11.64 6.48 3.61
N ARG A 165 12.36 7.35 2.86
CA ARG A 165 12.54 7.21 1.41
C ARG A 165 13.31 5.95 1.04
N GLU A 166 14.39 5.64 1.74
CA GLU A 166 15.19 4.42 1.58
C GLU A 166 14.34 3.16 1.73
N THR A 167 13.39 3.16 2.69
CA THR A 167 12.50 2.02 2.90
C THR A 167 11.61 1.75 1.68
N ALA A 168 11.19 2.78 0.95
CA ALA A 168 10.42 2.60 -0.28
C ALA A 168 11.25 1.90 -1.39
N TYR A 169 12.53 2.23 -1.50
CA TYR A 169 13.44 1.53 -2.42
C TYR A 169 13.70 0.08 -1.98
N LEU A 170 13.88 -0.17 -0.68
CA LEU A 170 14.00 -1.53 -0.17
C LEU A 170 12.77 -2.37 -0.47
N TYR A 171 11.57 -1.80 -0.36
CA TYR A 171 10.32 -2.47 -0.77
C TYR A 171 10.38 -2.87 -2.26
N GLN A 172 10.77 -1.94 -3.12
CA GLN A 172 10.89 -2.20 -4.56
C GLN A 172 11.91 -3.31 -4.84
N ARG A 173 13.08 -3.27 -4.22
CA ARG A 173 14.12 -4.29 -4.38
C ARG A 173 13.69 -5.67 -3.87
N LEU A 174 12.93 -5.72 -2.77
CA LEU A 174 12.32 -6.96 -2.30
C LEU A 174 11.35 -7.54 -3.32
N GLN A 175 10.46 -6.70 -3.87
CA GLN A 175 9.49 -7.11 -4.87
C GLN A 175 10.17 -7.57 -6.16
N ASP A 176 11.15 -6.83 -6.64
CA ASP A 176 11.94 -7.18 -7.84
C ASP A 176 12.63 -8.53 -7.64
N ALA A 177 13.29 -8.72 -6.49
CA ALA A 177 13.95 -9.98 -6.17
C ALA A 177 12.95 -11.13 -6.05
N PHE A 178 11.76 -10.90 -5.48
CA PHE A 178 10.71 -11.89 -5.37
C PHE A 178 10.12 -12.28 -6.74
N CYS A 179 10.02 -11.33 -7.67
CA CYS A 179 9.46 -11.54 -8.99
C CYS A 179 10.49 -12.00 -10.04
N THR A 180 11.79 -12.02 -9.71
CA THR A 180 12.85 -12.40 -10.66
C THR A 180 13.21 -13.88 -10.52
N GLU A 181 12.99 -14.66 -11.58
CA GLU A 181 13.35 -16.08 -11.62
C GLU A 181 14.84 -16.30 -11.36
N GLY A 182 15.13 -17.26 -10.48
CA GLY A 182 16.50 -17.58 -10.07
C GLY A 182 17.02 -16.74 -8.91
N SER A 183 16.29 -15.74 -8.46
CA SER A 183 16.57 -15.02 -7.21
C SER A 183 16.38 -15.95 -5.99
N ALA A 184 17.09 -15.65 -4.89
CA ALA A 184 16.92 -16.36 -3.63
C ALA A 184 15.53 -16.17 -2.99
N LEU A 185 14.82 -15.10 -3.36
CA LEU A 185 13.45 -14.82 -2.90
C LEU A 185 12.37 -15.35 -3.84
N TYR A 186 12.75 -15.80 -5.05
CA TYR A 186 11.76 -16.34 -5.97
C TYR A 186 11.05 -17.55 -5.36
N PRO A 187 9.70 -17.57 -5.34
CA PRO A 187 8.95 -18.60 -4.65
C PRO A 187 9.10 -19.96 -5.32
N ASP A 188 8.96 -21.02 -4.55
CA ASP A 188 8.79 -22.35 -5.10
C ASP A 188 7.55 -22.41 -5.99
N GLY A 189 7.69 -23.02 -7.18
CA GLY A 189 6.61 -23.10 -8.18
C GLY A 189 5.36 -23.80 -7.65
N ALA A 190 5.49 -24.78 -6.75
CA ALA A 190 4.34 -25.44 -6.14
C ALA A 190 3.61 -24.52 -5.15
N ALA A 191 4.35 -23.74 -4.38
CA ALA A 191 3.76 -22.75 -3.47
C ALA A 191 3.02 -21.64 -4.24
N LEU A 192 3.61 -21.15 -5.34
CA LEU A 192 2.99 -20.16 -6.21
C LEU A 192 1.73 -20.69 -6.90
N ALA A 193 1.77 -21.93 -7.42
CA ALA A 193 0.61 -22.59 -8.01
C ALA A 193 -0.51 -22.80 -6.97
N GLN A 194 -0.15 -23.17 -5.74
CA GLN A 194 -1.12 -23.31 -4.65
C GLN A 194 -1.76 -21.97 -4.30
N TYR A 195 -0.95 -20.90 -4.18
CA TYR A 195 -1.48 -19.55 -3.93
C TYR A 195 -2.44 -19.11 -5.04
N ALA A 196 -2.09 -19.35 -6.32
CA ALA A 196 -2.95 -19.04 -7.45
C ALA A 196 -4.28 -19.80 -7.38
N ALA A 197 -4.24 -21.08 -7.02
CA ALA A 197 -5.44 -21.92 -6.87
C ALA A 197 -6.32 -21.46 -5.68
N ASP A 198 -5.73 -21.22 -4.52
CA ASP A 198 -6.44 -20.81 -3.29
C ASP A 198 -7.13 -19.45 -3.44
N ASN A 199 -6.58 -18.59 -4.31
CA ASN A 199 -7.11 -17.26 -4.62
C ASN A 199 -7.87 -17.20 -5.95
N ASN A 200 -8.20 -18.37 -6.55
CA ASN A 200 -9.00 -18.48 -7.76
C ASN A 200 -8.46 -17.65 -8.94
N TYR A 201 -7.13 -17.64 -9.15
CA TYR A 201 -6.56 -16.96 -10.30
C TYR A 201 -6.89 -17.69 -11.61
N LEU A 202 -7.32 -16.91 -12.58
CA LEU A 202 -7.67 -17.34 -13.92
C LEU A 202 -6.78 -16.62 -14.94
N THR A 203 -6.34 -17.34 -15.96
CA THR A 203 -5.69 -16.76 -17.13
C THR A 203 -6.46 -17.14 -18.37
N GLY A 204 -6.63 -16.21 -19.28
CA GLY A 204 -7.30 -16.48 -20.55
C GLY A 204 -7.51 -15.21 -21.36
N ARG A 205 -8.23 -15.39 -22.47
CA ARG A 205 -8.55 -14.32 -23.42
C ARG A 205 -10.02 -14.02 -23.42
N VAL A 206 -10.34 -12.76 -23.65
CA VAL A 206 -11.72 -12.25 -23.63
C VAL A 206 -12.11 -11.73 -25.01
N VAL A 207 -13.29 -12.15 -25.49
CA VAL A 207 -14.00 -11.40 -26.53
C VAL A 207 -15.08 -10.60 -25.82
N PHE A 208 -14.98 -9.27 -25.88
CA PHE A 208 -15.97 -8.36 -25.33
C PHE A 208 -16.73 -7.68 -26.44
N VAL A 209 -18.05 -7.74 -26.43
CA VAL A 209 -18.97 -7.05 -27.36
C VAL A 209 -19.76 -6.03 -26.55
N PRO A 210 -19.57 -4.70 -26.77
CA PRO A 210 -20.30 -3.66 -26.04
C PRO A 210 -21.81 -3.81 -26.20
N ALA A 211 -22.57 -3.46 -25.17
CA ALA A 211 -24.03 -3.47 -25.22
C ALA A 211 -24.57 -2.57 -26.35
N GLY A 212 -25.53 -3.07 -27.11
CA GLY A 212 -26.13 -2.36 -28.23
C GLY A 212 -27.10 -3.24 -29.02
N ASP A 213 -27.74 -2.65 -30.02
CA ASP A 213 -28.66 -3.36 -30.90
C ASP A 213 -27.92 -4.48 -31.67
N GLY A 214 -28.35 -5.73 -31.48
CA GLY A 214 -27.75 -6.89 -32.13
C GLY A 214 -26.45 -7.41 -31.51
N ALA A 215 -25.96 -6.81 -30.41
CA ALA A 215 -24.70 -7.18 -29.75
C ALA A 215 -24.71 -8.63 -29.23
N GLU A 216 -25.83 -9.14 -28.74
CA GLU A 216 -25.95 -10.51 -28.30
C GLU A 216 -25.81 -11.51 -29.47
N ASP A 217 -26.44 -11.21 -30.62
CA ASP A 217 -26.33 -12.03 -31.81
C ASP A 217 -24.89 -12.02 -32.35
N GLU A 218 -24.23 -10.88 -32.31
CA GLU A 218 -22.81 -10.72 -32.66
C GLU A 218 -21.93 -11.58 -31.76
N ALA A 219 -22.09 -11.50 -30.44
CA ALA A 219 -21.34 -12.30 -29.46
C ALA A 219 -21.58 -13.80 -29.66
N ASN A 220 -22.83 -14.22 -29.88
CA ASN A 220 -23.15 -15.62 -30.21
C ASN A 220 -22.49 -16.07 -31.51
N GLY A 221 -22.37 -15.18 -32.52
CA GLY A 221 -21.63 -15.44 -33.76
C GLY A 221 -20.14 -15.72 -33.48
N TYR A 222 -19.49 -14.91 -32.64
CA TYR A 222 -18.10 -15.12 -32.25
C TYR A 222 -17.92 -16.39 -31.42
N LEU A 223 -18.81 -16.68 -30.47
CA LEU A 223 -18.76 -17.94 -29.71
C LEU A 223 -18.80 -19.15 -30.61
N LYS A 224 -19.70 -19.16 -31.61
CA LYS A 224 -19.80 -20.25 -32.56
C LYS A 224 -18.50 -20.42 -33.34
N ARG A 225 -17.91 -19.34 -33.85
CA ARG A 225 -16.63 -19.37 -34.59
C ARG A 225 -15.53 -19.97 -33.72
N LEU A 226 -15.40 -19.53 -32.46
CA LEU A 226 -14.42 -20.08 -31.51
C LEU A 226 -14.66 -21.57 -31.19
N GLN A 227 -15.91 -21.99 -31.09
CA GLN A 227 -16.25 -23.42 -30.85
C GLN A 227 -15.91 -24.32 -32.02
N GLU A 228 -16.06 -23.83 -33.25
CA GLU A 228 -15.81 -24.57 -34.50
C GLU A 228 -14.33 -24.51 -34.92
N ALA A 229 -13.52 -23.60 -34.35
CA ALA A 229 -12.12 -23.44 -34.71
C ALA A 229 -11.24 -24.59 -34.21
N GLU A 230 -10.35 -25.09 -35.07
CA GLU A 230 -9.29 -26.04 -34.67
C GLU A 230 -8.26 -25.36 -33.74
N ASP A 231 -7.93 -24.12 -34.02
CA ASP A 231 -7.07 -23.24 -33.19
C ASP A 231 -7.86 -22.05 -32.71
N LYS A 232 -8.34 -22.13 -31.45
CA LYS A 232 -9.14 -21.10 -30.85
C LYS A 232 -8.34 -19.81 -30.58
N LEU A 233 -7.02 -19.91 -30.35
CA LEU A 233 -6.18 -18.72 -30.12
C LEU A 233 -6.01 -17.94 -31.42
N ALA A 234 -5.78 -18.64 -32.53
CA ALA A 234 -5.71 -18.01 -33.85
C ALA A 234 -7.06 -17.37 -34.24
N GLU A 235 -8.18 -18.04 -33.95
CA GLU A 235 -9.51 -17.51 -34.21
C GLU A 235 -9.83 -16.29 -33.33
N HIS A 236 -9.45 -16.33 -32.05
CA HIS A 236 -9.58 -15.16 -31.15
C HIS A 236 -8.80 -13.95 -31.72
N ALA A 237 -7.55 -14.15 -32.14
CA ALA A 237 -6.74 -13.08 -32.73
C ALA A 237 -7.39 -12.54 -34.04
N ALA A 238 -7.97 -13.41 -34.87
CA ALA A 238 -8.68 -13.00 -36.08
C ALA A 238 -9.93 -12.16 -35.77
N ILE A 239 -10.70 -12.53 -34.73
CA ILE A 239 -11.85 -11.75 -34.25
C ILE A 239 -11.41 -10.38 -33.73
N CYS A 240 -10.33 -10.30 -32.96
CA CYS A 240 -9.79 -9.05 -32.48
C CYS A 240 -9.33 -8.14 -33.64
N GLN A 241 -8.64 -8.69 -34.63
CA GLN A 241 -8.21 -7.97 -35.82
C GLN A 241 -9.41 -7.46 -36.64
N GLU A 242 -10.43 -8.29 -36.86
CA GLU A 242 -11.66 -7.93 -37.58
C GLU A 242 -12.39 -6.77 -36.91
N ARG A 243 -12.38 -6.74 -35.59
CA ARG A 243 -13.03 -5.71 -34.76
C ARG A 243 -12.16 -4.49 -34.52
N GLU A 244 -10.92 -4.50 -34.94
CA GLU A 244 -9.94 -3.43 -34.70
C GLU A 244 -9.75 -3.14 -33.19
N VAL A 245 -9.80 -4.20 -32.34
CA VAL A 245 -9.63 -4.08 -30.89
C VAL A 245 -8.30 -4.68 -30.45
N ASP A 246 -7.65 -4.05 -29.49
CA ASP A 246 -6.41 -4.50 -28.86
C ASP A 246 -6.73 -5.39 -27.66
N GLN A 247 -7.17 -6.61 -27.93
CA GLN A 247 -7.56 -7.62 -26.92
C GLN A 247 -6.89 -8.98 -27.20
N GLN A 248 -5.74 -8.95 -27.87
CA GLN A 248 -5.08 -10.19 -28.32
C GLN A 248 -4.31 -10.88 -27.20
N ASP A 249 -3.94 -10.17 -26.15
CA ASP A 249 -3.14 -10.70 -25.06
C ASP A 249 -4.00 -11.42 -24.01
N SER A 250 -3.41 -12.41 -23.37
CA SER A 250 -4.00 -13.06 -22.20
C SER A 250 -4.07 -12.08 -21.02
N ILE A 251 -5.12 -12.19 -20.25
CA ILE A 251 -5.26 -11.49 -18.97
C ILE A 251 -5.24 -12.51 -17.84
N THR A 252 -4.62 -12.13 -16.71
CA THR A 252 -4.63 -12.92 -15.47
C THR A 252 -5.28 -12.09 -14.37
N PHE A 253 -6.28 -12.67 -13.71
CA PHE A 253 -7.04 -11.99 -12.66
C PHE A 253 -7.53 -12.98 -11.59
N ALA A 254 -7.80 -12.52 -10.40
CA ALA A 254 -8.48 -13.30 -9.38
C ALA A 254 -10.00 -13.24 -9.62
N ALA A 255 -10.65 -14.39 -9.66
CA ALA A 255 -12.08 -14.48 -9.84
C ALA A 255 -12.82 -13.79 -8.68
N ALA A 256 -13.76 -12.93 -9.00
CA ALA A 256 -14.58 -12.24 -8.02
C ALA A 256 -15.82 -13.06 -7.65
N GLU A 257 -16.14 -13.12 -6.36
CA GLU A 257 -17.36 -13.76 -5.87
C GLU A 257 -18.60 -13.00 -6.38
N GLY A 258 -19.59 -13.75 -6.92
CA GLY A 258 -20.83 -13.17 -7.45
C GLY A 258 -20.70 -12.56 -8.85
N ASP A 259 -19.52 -12.66 -9.48
CA ASP A 259 -19.34 -12.28 -10.88
C ASP A 259 -19.64 -13.45 -11.81
N ALA A 260 -20.66 -13.30 -12.67
CA ALA A 260 -21.14 -14.36 -13.54
C ALA A 260 -20.08 -14.88 -14.53
N LEU A 261 -19.15 -14.03 -14.98
CA LEU A 261 -18.05 -14.43 -15.86
C LEU A 261 -17.05 -15.28 -15.07
N SER A 262 -16.65 -14.83 -13.89
CA SER A 262 -15.75 -15.54 -12.99
C SER A 262 -16.30 -16.92 -12.59
N GLU A 263 -17.58 -17.02 -12.24
CA GLU A 263 -18.21 -18.31 -11.87
C GLU A 263 -18.17 -19.32 -13.03
N GLN A 264 -18.48 -18.90 -14.25
CA GLN A 264 -18.40 -19.77 -15.42
C GLN A 264 -16.94 -20.15 -15.75
N ALA A 265 -16.03 -19.19 -15.70
CA ALA A 265 -14.62 -19.39 -16.03
C ALA A 265 -13.90 -20.34 -15.05
N LEU A 266 -14.26 -20.31 -13.76
CA LEU A 266 -13.74 -21.23 -12.74
C LEU A 266 -14.08 -22.70 -13.05
N ALA A 267 -15.27 -22.96 -13.62
CA ALA A 267 -15.70 -24.31 -13.95
C ALA A 267 -15.01 -24.91 -15.20
N LEU A 268 -14.32 -24.10 -16.00
CA LEU A 268 -13.69 -24.51 -17.25
C LEU A 268 -12.36 -25.25 -17.01
N GLN A 269 -12.01 -26.12 -17.94
CA GLN A 269 -10.66 -26.63 -18.13
C GLN A 269 -9.90 -25.75 -19.15
N THR A 270 -8.57 -25.82 -19.14
CA THR A 270 -7.73 -25.13 -20.15
C THR A 270 -8.20 -25.47 -21.55
N GLY A 271 -8.35 -24.46 -22.39
CA GLY A 271 -8.83 -24.56 -23.78
C GLY A 271 -10.36 -24.58 -23.94
N GLU A 272 -11.12 -24.51 -22.82
CA GLU A 272 -12.58 -24.39 -22.85
C GLU A 272 -13.03 -22.94 -22.87
N LEU A 273 -14.25 -22.73 -23.36
CA LEU A 273 -14.91 -21.44 -23.50
C LEU A 273 -16.09 -21.33 -22.53
N THR A 274 -16.32 -20.14 -21.97
CA THR A 274 -17.64 -19.82 -21.41
C THR A 274 -18.71 -19.79 -22.49
N GLY A 275 -19.98 -19.78 -22.09
CA GLY A 275 -21.03 -19.23 -22.94
C GLY A 275 -20.86 -17.73 -23.16
N VAL A 276 -21.82 -17.12 -23.86
CA VAL A 276 -21.95 -15.67 -23.87
C VAL A 276 -22.48 -15.23 -22.51
N VAL A 277 -21.69 -14.43 -21.79
CA VAL A 277 -22.05 -13.90 -20.46
C VAL A 277 -22.46 -12.45 -20.62
N ALA A 278 -23.69 -12.13 -20.28
CA ALA A 278 -24.21 -10.77 -20.32
C ALA A 278 -23.91 -10.07 -18.99
N LEU A 279 -23.21 -8.92 -19.06
CA LEU A 279 -22.98 -7.98 -17.95
C LEU A 279 -23.50 -6.59 -18.36
N ASP A 280 -23.51 -5.64 -17.44
CA ASP A 280 -24.06 -4.30 -17.66
C ASP A 280 -23.44 -3.57 -18.86
N GLU A 281 -22.14 -3.80 -19.11
CA GLU A 281 -21.37 -3.12 -20.18
C GLU A 281 -21.48 -3.81 -21.54
N GLY A 282 -21.91 -5.09 -21.57
CA GLY A 282 -22.00 -5.87 -22.79
C GLY A 282 -21.90 -7.38 -22.57
N TYR A 283 -21.40 -8.07 -23.60
CA TYR A 283 -21.33 -9.51 -23.68
C TYR A 283 -19.89 -9.97 -23.70
N TYR A 284 -19.59 -11.00 -22.89
CA TYR A 284 -18.26 -11.54 -22.70
C TYR A 284 -18.21 -13.03 -23.07
N ILE A 285 -17.11 -13.43 -23.71
CA ILE A 285 -16.75 -14.82 -23.92
C ILE A 285 -15.31 -14.96 -23.42
N PHE A 286 -15.07 -15.91 -22.52
CA PHE A 286 -13.75 -16.17 -21.97
C PHE A 286 -13.22 -17.52 -22.49
N LEU A 287 -12.01 -17.50 -23.03
CA LEU A 287 -11.23 -18.70 -23.40
C LEU A 287 -10.18 -18.93 -22.32
N LYS A 288 -10.33 -20.01 -21.57
CA LYS A 288 -9.41 -20.35 -20.47
C LYS A 288 -8.08 -20.86 -21.00
N GLU A 289 -7.00 -20.31 -20.50
CA GLU A 289 -5.62 -20.76 -20.70
C GLU A 289 -5.05 -21.33 -19.39
N ASP A 290 -3.85 -21.92 -19.45
CA ASP A 290 -3.12 -22.30 -18.25
C ASP A 290 -2.78 -21.05 -17.44
N THR A 291 -2.87 -21.14 -16.12
CA THR A 291 -2.64 -19.99 -15.26
C THR A 291 -1.21 -19.46 -15.42
N ASP A 292 -1.09 -18.19 -15.81
CA ASP A 292 0.20 -17.50 -15.84
C ASP A 292 0.64 -17.17 -14.41
N LEU A 293 1.48 -18.03 -13.87
CA LEU A 293 1.99 -17.87 -12.52
C LEU A 293 2.90 -16.64 -12.38
N SER A 294 3.53 -16.17 -13.46
CA SER A 294 4.37 -14.97 -13.39
C SER A 294 3.54 -13.71 -13.11
N ALA A 295 2.34 -13.64 -13.66
CA ALA A 295 1.40 -12.55 -13.41
C ALA A 295 0.82 -12.56 -11.98
N VAL A 296 0.93 -13.69 -11.26
CA VAL A 296 0.45 -13.83 -9.87
C VAL A 296 1.50 -13.37 -8.83
N LEU A 297 2.78 -13.34 -9.21
CA LEU A 297 3.89 -13.02 -8.29
C LEU A 297 3.71 -11.73 -7.49
N PRO A 298 3.30 -10.58 -8.07
CA PRO A 298 3.14 -9.34 -7.30
C PRO A 298 2.06 -9.45 -6.23
N ALA A 299 0.98 -10.17 -6.50
CA ALA A 299 -0.09 -10.39 -5.54
C ALA A 299 0.34 -11.34 -4.43
N TYR A 300 1.10 -12.39 -4.76
CA TYR A 300 1.66 -13.30 -3.76
C TYR A 300 2.67 -12.59 -2.85
N PHE A 301 3.57 -11.77 -3.41
CA PHE A 301 4.45 -10.91 -2.62
C PHE A 301 3.68 -10.02 -1.65
N SER A 302 2.63 -9.36 -2.14
CA SER A 302 1.79 -8.47 -1.33
C SER A 302 1.09 -9.22 -0.19
N SER A 303 0.63 -10.46 -0.45
CA SER A 303 0.03 -11.33 0.56
C SER A 303 1.04 -11.71 1.64
N LEU A 304 2.25 -12.14 1.27
CA LEU A 304 3.30 -12.48 2.24
C LEU A 304 3.74 -11.28 3.08
N LEU A 305 3.80 -10.10 2.47
CA LEU A 305 4.09 -8.87 3.21
C LEU A 305 2.98 -8.52 4.20
N ALA A 306 1.72 -8.68 3.80
CA ALA A 306 0.57 -8.49 4.68
C ALA A 306 0.58 -9.49 5.85
N ASP A 307 0.91 -10.74 5.61
CA ASP A 307 1.05 -11.76 6.64
C ASP A 307 2.18 -11.42 7.63
N ARG A 308 3.35 -11.01 7.12
CA ARG A 308 4.47 -10.56 7.95
C ARG A 308 4.10 -9.34 8.80
N ARG A 309 3.38 -8.37 8.23
CA ARG A 309 2.89 -7.18 8.93
C ARG A 309 1.88 -7.57 10.01
N SER A 310 0.93 -8.45 9.70
CA SER A 310 -0.07 -8.94 10.65
C SER A 310 0.56 -9.71 11.81
N ALA A 311 1.60 -10.51 11.53
CA ALA A 311 2.33 -11.27 12.55
C ALA A 311 3.35 -10.43 13.34
N ALA A 312 3.58 -9.17 12.98
CA ALA A 312 4.57 -8.32 13.64
C ALA A 312 4.18 -8.05 15.09
N ASN A 313 5.10 -8.37 16.01
CA ASN A 313 4.91 -8.11 17.44
C ASN A 313 5.23 -6.66 17.76
N VAL A 314 4.28 -5.95 18.35
CA VAL A 314 4.44 -4.56 18.78
C VAL A 314 4.49 -4.50 20.31
N VAL A 315 5.52 -3.83 20.85
CA VAL A 315 5.65 -3.55 22.27
C VAL A 315 5.63 -2.04 22.48
N PHE A 316 4.64 -1.55 23.19
CA PHE A 316 4.48 -0.14 23.48
C PHE A 316 5.17 0.26 24.79
N ASN A 317 5.72 1.46 24.80
CA ASN A 317 5.96 2.20 26.03
C ASN A 317 4.66 2.91 26.40
N GLU A 318 3.83 2.25 27.20
CA GLU A 318 2.50 2.75 27.53
C GLU A 318 2.53 4.11 28.23
N ASP A 319 3.56 4.38 29.03
CA ASP A 319 3.73 5.66 29.74
C ASP A 319 3.94 6.84 28.78
N LEU A 320 4.48 6.58 27.58
CA LEU A 320 4.65 7.61 26.55
C LEU A 320 3.53 7.55 25.50
N TYR A 321 3.19 6.35 25.02
CA TYR A 321 2.22 6.17 23.94
C TYR A 321 0.83 6.70 24.32
N ASN A 322 0.37 6.40 25.52
CA ASN A 322 -0.93 6.84 26.03
C ASN A 322 -1.02 8.33 26.33
N THR A 323 0.11 9.07 26.27
CA THR A 323 0.09 10.53 26.40
C THR A 323 -0.23 11.27 25.10
N ILE A 324 -0.24 10.55 23.97
CA ILE A 324 -0.50 11.15 22.66
C ILE A 324 -2.01 11.33 22.50
N ASP A 325 -2.46 12.58 22.62
CA ASP A 325 -3.80 13.00 22.21
C ASP A 325 -3.71 13.47 20.74
N THR A 326 -4.29 12.71 19.82
CA THR A 326 -4.19 12.96 18.37
C THR A 326 -4.71 14.35 18.00
N GLY A 327 -5.86 14.74 18.56
CA GLY A 327 -6.47 16.06 18.28
C GLY A 327 -5.59 17.20 18.77
N ALA A 328 -5.21 17.16 20.05
CA ALA A 328 -4.35 18.18 20.63
C ALA A 328 -2.97 18.25 19.97
N PHE A 329 -2.41 17.11 19.60
CA PHE A 329 -1.16 17.02 18.84
C PHE A 329 -1.28 17.74 17.49
N TYR A 330 -2.29 17.35 16.68
CA TYR A 330 -2.41 17.87 15.33
C TYR A 330 -2.78 19.35 15.30
N GLU A 331 -3.72 19.81 16.13
CA GLU A 331 -4.06 21.22 16.25
C GLU A 331 -2.84 22.08 16.60
N LYS A 332 -2.06 21.62 17.58
CA LYS A 332 -0.85 22.32 18.00
C LYS A 332 0.22 22.30 16.90
N LEU A 333 0.39 21.18 16.19
CA LEU A 333 1.33 21.06 15.08
C LEU A 333 0.99 22.03 13.95
N VAL A 334 -0.28 22.12 13.56
CA VAL A 334 -0.74 23.06 12.52
C VAL A 334 -0.44 24.51 12.92
N ALA A 335 -0.70 24.88 14.19
CA ALA A 335 -0.37 26.21 14.70
C ALA A 335 1.14 26.49 14.63
N LEU A 336 1.97 25.56 15.12
CA LEU A 336 3.43 25.69 15.10
C LEU A 336 4.00 25.78 13.67
N ARG A 337 3.48 24.97 12.74
CA ARG A 337 3.87 25.03 11.32
C ARG A 337 3.50 26.37 10.70
N SER A 338 2.31 26.90 11.02
CA SER A 338 1.88 28.22 10.54
C SER A 338 2.78 29.35 11.06
N GLU A 339 3.18 29.30 12.34
CA GLU A 339 4.14 30.25 12.91
C GLU A 339 5.51 30.15 12.24
N ALA A 340 6.05 28.93 12.11
CA ALA A 340 7.35 28.69 11.48
C ALA A 340 7.39 29.13 10.00
N ALA A 341 6.28 28.98 9.27
CA ALA A 341 6.17 29.44 7.89
C ALA A 341 6.20 30.97 7.76
N GLN A 342 5.75 31.70 8.80
CA GLN A 342 5.72 33.16 8.83
C GLN A 342 7.04 33.79 9.33
N GLU A 343 7.90 33.02 10.00
CA GLU A 343 9.20 33.50 10.45
C GLU A 343 10.11 33.81 9.25
N PRO A 344 10.73 35.00 9.19
CA PRO A 344 11.67 35.32 8.10
C PRO A 344 12.91 34.43 8.17
N ALA A 345 13.44 34.02 7.01
CA ALA A 345 14.58 33.10 6.86
C ALA A 345 15.88 33.49 7.61
N GLN A 346 15.94 34.63 8.31
CA GLN A 346 17.14 35.16 8.95
C GLN A 346 17.21 34.94 10.47
N ALA A 347 16.25 34.27 11.09
CA ALA A 347 16.19 34.14 12.56
C ALA A 347 16.94 32.90 13.11
N GLN A 348 17.60 32.11 12.26
CA GLN A 348 18.28 30.86 12.65
C GLN A 348 19.81 30.92 12.46
N GLN A 349 20.44 32.06 12.74
CA GLN A 349 21.92 32.17 12.81
C GLN A 349 22.41 32.02 14.24
#